data_eb63a2b3f953f3a80a87c053323ef542
#
_entry.id   eb63a2b3f953f3a80a87c053323ef542
#
_cell.length_a   1.000
_cell.length_b   1.000
_cell.length_c   1.000
_cell.angle_alpha   90.00
_cell.angle_beta   90.00
_cell.angle_gamma   90.00
#
_symmetry.space_group_name_H-M   'P 1'
#
loop_
_entity.id
_entity.type
_entity.pdbx_description
1 polymer ?
#
loop_
_entity_poly.entity_id
_entity_poly.type
_entity_poly.pdbx_seq_one_letter_code
_entity_poly.pdbx_strand_id
1 'polypeptide(L)'
;DRYFLDNIAGWILEMDRGECIPFEGNYSSWLEQKQKRLRQEAKSESDKEKYLARELDWVRQGAKGRQAKSKARIQQYEELANEASREKYEPGTIAIPTAERLGNLVLEVEGVNKAFGDDMLIDDLSFRVPAGAIVGIVGPNGAGKSTLFKMITGQETADSGTIRVGETVSLGYVDQSRDHLNDKNSVWQEVSDGLDMIDVGKSQMPSRAYVGAFNFKGGDQQKAVGKLSGGERNRVHLAKMLKTGANFVMLDEPTSGLDVDTLRSLGGAP
;
A
#
# COMPACT_ATOMS: atom_id res chain seq x y z
N ASP A 1 -9.72 -14.01 1.61
CA ASP A 1 -10.23 -13.76 2.97
C ASP A 1 -9.30 -14.42 3.97
N ARG A 2 -8.66 -13.62 4.85
CA ARG A 2 -7.67 -14.08 5.83
C ARG A 2 -8.30 -14.95 6.91
N TYR A 3 -9.51 -14.57 7.34
CA TYR A 3 -10.25 -15.33 8.34
C TYR A 3 -10.62 -16.73 7.82
N PHE A 4 -10.99 -16.82 6.56
CA PHE A 4 -11.24 -18.11 5.90
C PHE A 4 -9.97 -18.96 5.85
N LEU A 5 -8.84 -18.39 5.42
CA LEU A 5 -7.56 -19.10 5.39
C LEU A 5 -7.09 -19.52 6.77
N ASP A 6 -7.33 -18.69 7.80
CA ASP A 6 -6.91 -19.01 9.16
C ASP A 6 -7.69 -20.17 9.78
N ASN A 7 -8.97 -20.33 9.40
CA ASN A 7 -9.85 -21.37 9.95
C ASN A 7 -9.88 -22.67 9.13
N ILE A 8 -9.53 -22.65 7.84
CA ILE A 8 -9.73 -23.81 6.95
C ILE A 8 -8.41 -24.32 6.36
N ALA A 9 -7.43 -23.45 6.12
CA ALA A 9 -6.18 -23.85 5.48
C ALA A 9 -5.28 -24.59 6.49
N GLY A 10 -4.93 -25.83 6.18
CA GLY A 10 -3.87 -26.58 6.88
C GLY A 10 -2.49 -26.40 6.24
N TRP A 11 -2.46 -25.90 4.99
CA TRP A 11 -1.25 -25.60 4.24
C TRP A 11 -1.44 -24.29 3.46
N ILE A 12 -0.39 -23.48 3.39
CA ILE A 12 -0.33 -22.28 2.58
C ILE A 12 0.83 -22.40 1.62
N LEU A 13 0.57 -22.13 0.33
CA LEU A 13 1.58 -22.03 -0.70
C LEU A 13 1.82 -20.55 -1.00
N GLU A 14 2.94 -20.03 -0.57
CA GLU A 14 3.36 -18.66 -0.90
C GLU A 14 4.06 -18.64 -2.26
N MET A 15 3.63 -17.74 -3.13
CA MET A 15 4.32 -17.46 -4.40
C MET A 15 5.08 -16.15 -4.23
N ASP A 16 6.40 -16.22 -4.18
CA ASP A 16 7.27 -15.06 -4.00
C ASP A 16 8.45 -15.12 -4.97
N ARG A 17 8.72 -14.05 -5.71
CA ARG A 17 9.84 -13.91 -6.65
C ARG A 17 10.01 -15.08 -7.64
N GLY A 18 8.88 -15.68 -8.05
CA GLY A 18 8.88 -16.82 -8.98
C GLY A 18 9.10 -18.18 -8.30
N GLU A 19 9.27 -18.23 -7.00
CA GLU A 19 9.36 -19.44 -6.21
C GLU A 19 8.03 -19.75 -5.53
N CYS A 20 7.75 -21.02 -5.30
CA CYS A 20 6.60 -21.51 -4.57
C CYS A 20 7.07 -22.13 -3.25
N ILE A 21 6.74 -21.49 -2.14
CA ILE A 21 7.20 -21.89 -0.81
C ILE A 21 6.02 -22.46 -0.02
N PRO A 22 5.98 -23.77 0.28
CA PRO A 22 4.93 -24.36 1.07
C PRO A 22 5.15 -24.11 2.56
N PHE A 23 4.08 -23.80 3.28
CA PHE A 23 4.04 -23.65 4.72
C PHE A 23 2.96 -24.55 5.30
N GLU A 24 3.33 -25.33 6.31
CA GLU A 24 2.38 -26.08 7.09
C GLU A 24 1.76 -25.21 8.17
N GLY A 25 0.44 -25.15 8.20
CA GLY A 25 -0.33 -24.37 9.15
C GLY A 25 -1.33 -23.40 8.50
N ASN A 26 -1.97 -22.61 9.34
CA ASN A 26 -2.95 -21.60 8.95
C ASN A 26 -2.28 -20.25 8.59
N TYR A 27 -3.09 -19.26 8.25
CA TYR A 27 -2.60 -17.93 7.85
C TYR A 27 -1.78 -17.23 8.95
N SER A 28 -2.18 -17.32 10.21
CA SER A 28 -1.47 -16.72 11.33
C SER A 28 -0.08 -17.33 11.52
N SER A 29 0.03 -18.66 11.46
CA SER A 29 1.31 -19.36 11.57
C SER A 29 2.24 -19.09 10.37
N TRP A 30 1.68 -19.01 9.15
CA TRP A 30 2.43 -18.58 7.97
C TRP A 30 3.00 -17.16 8.13
N LEU A 31 2.19 -16.25 8.68
CA LEU A 31 2.58 -14.86 8.88
C LEU A 31 3.78 -14.74 9.84
N GLU A 32 3.76 -15.50 10.94
CA GLU A 32 4.87 -15.53 11.90
C GLU A 32 6.15 -16.11 11.26
N GLN A 33 6.01 -17.20 10.50
CA GLN A 33 7.13 -17.82 9.79
C GLN A 33 7.71 -16.88 8.74
N LYS A 34 6.86 -16.18 7.97
CA LYS A 34 7.27 -15.16 7.00
C LYS A 34 8.04 -14.02 7.67
N GLN A 35 7.55 -13.49 8.79
CA GLN A 35 8.25 -12.44 9.54
C GLN A 35 9.63 -12.89 10.02
N LYS A 36 9.72 -14.13 10.53
CA LYS A 36 11.00 -14.69 10.98
C LYS A 36 11.98 -14.84 9.82
N ARG A 37 11.50 -15.33 8.67
CA ARG A 37 12.31 -15.46 7.45
C ARG A 37 12.83 -14.10 6.98
N LEU A 38 11.96 -13.09 6.86
CA LEU A 38 12.34 -11.73 6.45
C LEU A 38 13.38 -11.11 7.39
N ARG A 39 13.27 -11.33 8.70
CA ARG A 39 14.28 -10.87 9.67
C ARG A 39 15.63 -11.57 9.48
N GLN A 40 15.63 -12.85 9.16
CA GLN A 40 16.84 -13.62 8.89
C GLN A 40 17.49 -13.17 7.58
N GLU A 41 16.70 -12.95 6.53
CA GLU A 41 17.16 -12.43 5.24
C GLU A 41 17.78 -11.05 5.41
N ALA A 42 17.12 -10.12 6.10
CA ALA A 42 17.64 -8.77 6.36
C ALA A 42 18.96 -8.80 7.14
N LYS A 43 19.08 -9.70 8.12
CA LYS A 43 20.34 -9.87 8.87
C LYS A 43 21.45 -10.43 7.96
N SER A 44 21.15 -11.44 7.17
CA SER A 44 22.10 -12.03 6.20
C SER A 44 22.55 -11.00 5.16
N GLU A 45 21.62 -10.16 4.67
CA GLU A 45 21.94 -9.08 3.73
C GLU A 45 22.85 -8.01 4.35
N SER A 46 22.56 -7.58 5.58
CA SER A 46 23.43 -6.65 6.31
C SER A 46 24.84 -7.21 6.52
N ASP A 47 24.97 -8.49 6.80
CA ASP A 47 26.26 -9.14 6.96
C ASP A 47 27.00 -9.29 5.61
N LYS A 48 26.28 -9.57 4.52
CA LYS A 48 26.83 -9.56 3.14
C LYS A 48 27.31 -8.17 2.74
N GLU A 49 26.56 -7.10 3.04
CA GLU A 49 26.97 -5.72 2.75
C GLU A 49 28.27 -5.33 3.49
N LYS A 50 28.36 -5.67 4.79
CA LYS A 50 29.58 -5.43 5.60
C LYS A 50 30.77 -6.21 5.07
N TYR A 51 30.54 -7.43 4.57
CA TYR A 51 31.59 -8.24 3.94
C TYR A 51 32.04 -7.60 2.64
N LEU A 52 31.10 -7.23 1.74
CA LEU A 52 31.40 -6.57 0.46
C LEU A 52 32.14 -5.23 0.66
N ALA A 53 31.77 -4.43 1.64
CA ALA A 53 32.44 -3.19 1.97
C ALA A 53 33.92 -3.44 2.38
N ARG A 54 34.16 -4.44 3.22
CA ARG A 54 35.51 -4.83 3.64
C ARG A 54 36.35 -5.38 2.46
N GLU A 55 35.75 -6.17 1.60
CA GLU A 55 36.42 -6.68 0.39
C GLU A 55 36.72 -5.57 -0.62
N LEU A 56 35.81 -4.59 -0.76
CA LEU A 56 36.02 -3.41 -1.60
C LEU A 56 37.22 -2.59 -1.12
N ASP A 57 37.30 -2.33 0.20
CA ASP A 57 38.43 -1.64 0.79
C ASP A 57 39.75 -2.40 0.58
N TRP A 58 39.72 -3.72 0.71
CA TRP A 58 40.87 -4.58 0.40
C TRP A 58 41.25 -4.55 -1.09
N VAL A 59 40.29 -4.51 -2.01
CA VAL A 59 40.51 -4.33 -3.45
C VAL A 59 41.13 -2.98 -3.77
N ARG A 60 40.69 -1.90 -3.10
CA ARG A 60 41.17 -0.51 -3.28
C ARG A 60 42.56 -0.27 -2.69
N GLN A 61 42.94 -1.00 -1.65
CA GLN A 61 44.29 -0.89 -1.09
C GLN A 61 45.37 -1.28 -2.12
N GLY A 62 46.17 -0.28 -2.49
CA GLY A 62 47.12 -0.34 -3.61
C GLY A 62 48.18 -1.41 -3.56
N ALA A 63 48.93 -1.57 -4.69
CA ALA A 63 49.81 -2.68 -5.02
C ALA A 63 51.11 -2.85 -4.18
N LYS A 64 51.32 -2.09 -3.13
CA LYS A 64 52.56 -2.11 -2.31
C LYS A 64 52.57 -3.18 -1.20
N GLY A 65 52.08 -4.35 -1.46
CA GLY A 65 52.05 -5.48 -0.53
C GLY A 65 51.48 -6.75 -1.15
N ARG A 66 51.41 -6.81 -2.45
CA ARG A 66 50.76 -7.91 -3.16
C ARG A 66 51.70 -9.09 -3.40
N GLN A 67 51.58 -10.08 -2.56
CA GLN A 67 51.54 -11.44 -3.07
C GLN A 67 50.26 -11.57 -3.91
N ALA A 68 50.32 -12.25 -5.07
CA ALA A 68 49.30 -12.33 -6.09
C ALA A 68 47.88 -12.41 -5.49
N LYS A 69 47.06 -11.37 -5.72
CA LYS A 69 45.62 -11.40 -5.33
C LYS A 69 45.06 -12.67 -5.93
N SER A 70 44.55 -13.54 -5.10
CA SER A 70 43.90 -14.77 -5.55
C SER A 70 42.79 -14.38 -6.53
N LYS A 71 42.95 -14.77 -7.80
CA LYS A 71 41.97 -14.55 -8.87
C LYS A 71 40.57 -15.01 -8.44
N ALA A 72 40.52 -16.09 -7.66
CA ALA A 72 39.33 -16.65 -7.08
C ALA A 72 38.60 -15.69 -6.10
N ARG A 73 39.35 -14.90 -5.30
CA ARG A 73 38.74 -13.96 -4.33
C ARG A 73 38.12 -12.74 -5.02
N ILE A 74 38.73 -12.29 -6.12
CA ILE A 74 38.18 -11.21 -6.96
C ILE A 74 36.91 -11.71 -7.66
N GLN A 75 36.95 -12.91 -8.22
CA GLN A 75 35.80 -13.53 -8.87
C GLN A 75 34.64 -13.74 -7.87
N GLN A 76 34.93 -14.22 -6.66
CA GLN A 76 33.93 -14.35 -5.59
C GLN A 76 33.34 -13.02 -5.18
N TYR A 77 34.14 -11.94 -5.13
CA TYR A 77 33.63 -10.60 -4.88
C TYR A 77 32.68 -10.12 -6.01
N GLU A 78 33.06 -10.33 -7.28
CA GLU A 78 32.23 -9.95 -8.43
C GLU A 78 30.93 -10.74 -8.48
N GLU A 79 30.94 -12.03 -8.17
CA GLU A 79 29.75 -12.86 -8.06
C GLU A 79 28.82 -12.37 -6.96
N LEU A 80 29.35 -12.12 -5.75
CA LEU A 80 28.58 -11.60 -4.63
C LEU A 80 28.06 -10.16 -4.86
N ALA A 81 28.85 -9.30 -5.52
CA ALA A 81 28.42 -7.95 -5.87
C ALA A 81 27.30 -7.95 -6.93
N ASN A 82 27.38 -8.86 -7.90
CA ASN A 82 26.32 -9.07 -8.88
C ASN A 82 25.05 -9.66 -8.26
N GLU A 83 25.18 -10.55 -7.29
CA GLU A 83 24.06 -11.11 -6.54
C GLU A 83 23.40 -10.04 -5.64
N ALA A 84 24.17 -9.23 -4.95
CA ALA A 84 23.70 -8.12 -4.11
C ALA A 84 23.03 -6.99 -4.92
N SER A 85 23.37 -6.85 -6.22
CA SER A 85 22.71 -5.92 -7.14
C SER A 85 21.36 -6.45 -7.68
N ARG A 86 21.09 -7.75 -7.52
CA ARG A 86 19.81 -8.37 -7.87
C ARG A 86 18.82 -8.10 -6.73
N GLU A 87 18.08 -7.03 -6.91
CA GLU A 87 16.83 -6.69 -6.21
C GLU A 87 16.83 -6.72 -4.68
N LYS A 88 17.14 -5.58 -4.08
CA LYS A 88 16.66 -5.28 -2.74
C LYS A 88 15.14 -5.18 -2.78
N TYR A 89 14.43 -6.15 -2.20
CA TYR A 89 13.04 -5.98 -1.83
C TYR A 89 13.00 -5.05 -0.61
N GLU A 90 12.92 -3.76 -0.86
CA GLU A 90 12.50 -2.82 0.17
C GLU A 90 10.98 -2.67 0.00
N PRO A 91 10.18 -3.11 0.99
CA PRO A 91 8.78 -2.73 1.00
C PRO A 91 8.73 -1.21 1.00
N GLY A 92 8.17 -0.64 -0.08
CA GLY A 92 8.06 0.80 -0.19
C GLY A 92 7.27 1.34 1.01
N THR A 93 7.87 2.24 1.78
CA THR A 93 7.12 2.95 2.82
C THR A 93 6.26 3.97 2.10
N ILE A 94 4.95 3.74 2.09
CA ILE A 94 4.00 4.70 1.55
C ILE A 94 3.96 5.87 2.52
N ALA A 95 4.62 6.96 2.16
CA ALA A 95 4.51 8.20 2.91
C ALA A 95 3.13 8.81 2.63
N ILE A 96 2.24 8.79 3.62
CA ILE A 96 1.00 9.56 3.57
C ILE A 96 1.40 11.03 3.75
N PRO A 97 1.13 11.90 2.76
CA PRO A 97 1.52 13.29 2.85
C PRO A 97 0.80 13.95 4.04
N THR A 98 1.53 14.79 4.77
CA THR A 98 0.94 15.60 5.85
C THR A 98 -0.04 16.59 5.22
N ALA A 99 -1.31 16.27 5.32
CA ALA A 99 -2.41 17.13 4.90
C ALA A 99 -2.62 18.29 5.90
N GLU A 100 -3.56 19.17 5.60
CA GLU A 100 -3.98 20.18 6.57
C GLU A 100 -4.51 19.55 7.86
N ARG A 101 -4.22 20.19 9.00
CA ARG A 101 -4.71 19.72 10.29
C ARG A 101 -6.23 19.68 10.27
N LEU A 102 -6.77 18.53 10.64
CA LEU A 102 -8.21 18.38 10.87
C LEU A 102 -8.66 19.33 11.99
N GLY A 103 -9.78 20.00 11.76
CA GLY A 103 -10.45 20.80 12.77
C GLY A 103 -11.13 19.94 13.83
N ASN A 104 -11.89 20.57 14.71
CA ASN A 104 -12.62 19.88 15.78
C ASN A 104 -13.77 19.00 15.25
N LEU A 105 -14.37 19.39 14.14
CA LEU A 105 -15.37 18.60 13.43
C LEU A 105 -14.70 17.92 12.24
N VAL A 106 -14.76 16.59 12.23
CA VAL A 106 -14.28 15.77 11.09
C VAL A 106 -15.48 15.21 10.36
N LEU A 107 -16.26 14.36 11.00
CA LEU A 107 -17.50 13.81 10.49
C LEU A 107 -18.50 13.67 11.63
N GLU A 108 -19.71 14.12 11.39
CA GLU A 108 -20.86 13.97 12.29
C GLU A 108 -22.06 13.49 11.50
N VAL A 109 -22.69 12.45 11.99
CA VAL A 109 -23.88 11.81 11.42
C VAL A 109 -24.93 11.80 12.51
N GLU A 110 -26.10 12.40 12.26
CA GLU A 110 -27.17 12.53 13.22
C GLU A 110 -28.50 12.08 12.63
N GLY A 111 -29.11 11.05 13.23
CA GLY A 111 -30.47 10.58 12.96
C GLY A 111 -30.66 10.17 11.49
N VAL A 112 -29.61 9.64 10.84
CA VAL A 112 -29.65 9.32 9.41
C VAL A 112 -30.46 8.07 9.16
N ASN A 113 -31.43 8.20 8.24
CA ASN A 113 -32.23 7.10 7.74
C ASN A 113 -32.03 6.95 6.23
N LYS A 114 -32.02 5.72 5.75
CA LYS A 114 -31.95 5.38 4.33
C LYS A 114 -32.68 4.09 4.02
N ALA A 115 -33.62 4.16 3.06
CA ALA A 115 -34.32 3.00 2.54
C ALA A 115 -34.21 2.95 1.01
N PHE A 116 -34.35 1.76 0.44
CA PHE A 116 -34.53 1.55 -0.98
C PHE A 116 -35.83 0.77 -1.21
N GLY A 117 -36.87 1.49 -1.66
CA GLY A 117 -38.22 0.93 -1.71
C GLY A 117 -38.73 0.60 -0.31
N ASP A 118 -39.13 -0.64 -0.09
CA ASP A 118 -39.63 -1.11 1.22
C ASP A 118 -38.50 -1.61 2.15
N ASP A 119 -37.26 -1.68 1.69
CA ASP A 119 -36.14 -2.19 2.45
C ASP A 119 -35.45 -1.04 3.20
N MET A 120 -35.61 -0.99 4.53
CA MET A 120 -34.87 -0.09 5.44
C MET A 120 -33.43 -0.58 5.57
N LEU A 121 -32.49 0.23 5.09
CA LEU A 121 -31.07 -0.12 5.10
C LEU A 121 -30.33 0.46 6.29
N ILE A 122 -30.67 1.69 6.64
CA ILE A 122 -30.09 2.43 7.78
C ILE A 122 -31.24 3.08 8.54
N ASP A 123 -31.30 2.87 9.86
CA ASP A 123 -32.35 3.36 10.74
C ASP A 123 -31.71 4.11 11.91
N ASP A 124 -32.05 5.40 12.05
CA ASP A 124 -31.62 6.34 13.11
C ASP A 124 -30.12 6.28 13.45
N LEU A 125 -29.26 6.23 12.41
CA LEU A 125 -27.81 6.14 12.58
C LEU A 125 -27.23 7.47 13.03
N SER A 126 -26.59 7.45 14.21
CA SER A 126 -25.89 8.62 14.76
C SER A 126 -24.51 8.23 15.26
N PHE A 127 -23.48 8.93 14.81
CA PHE A 127 -22.11 8.77 15.31
C PHE A 127 -21.25 9.98 14.94
N ARG A 128 -20.08 10.08 15.58
CA ARG A 128 -19.09 11.12 15.32
C ARG A 128 -17.70 10.52 15.20
N VAL A 129 -16.93 10.99 14.22
CA VAL A 129 -15.54 10.62 14.03
C VAL A 129 -14.66 11.77 14.48
N PRO A 130 -13.86 11.60 15.55
CA PRO A 130 -12.90 12.61 15.98
C PRO A 130 -11.63 12.59 15.09
N ALA A 131 -10.85 13.67 15.13
CA ALA A 131 -9.57 13.76 14.44
C ALA A 131 -8.60 12.67 14.92
N GLY A 132 -7.90 12.04 13.97
CA GLY A 132 -6.95 10.97 14.24
C GLY A 132 -7.58 9.60 14.56
N ALA A 133 -8.90 9.47 14.50
CA ALA A 133 -9.56 8.19 14.72
C ALA A 133 -9.42 7.26 13.49
N ILE A 134 -9.28 5.97 13.78
CA ILE A 134 -9.42 4.90 12.78
C ILE A 134 -10.73 4.17 13.11
N VAL A 135 -11.68 4.20 12.17
CA VAL A 135 -13.01 3.62 12.35
C VAL A 135 -13.18 2.44 11.38
N GLY A 136 -13.46 1.25 11.92
CA GLY A 136 -13.82 0.07 11.14
C GLY A 136 -15.34 -0.09 11.07
N ILE A 137 -15.91 -0.19 9.86
CA ILE A 137 -17.32 -0.47 9.62
C ILE A 137 -17.45 -1.96 9.27
N VAL A 138 -18.15 -2.71 10.09
CA VAL A 138 -18.33 -4.15 9.97
C VAL A 138 -19.80 -4.50 9.81
N GLY A 139 -20.10 -5.45 8.96
CA GLY A 139 -21.46 -5.93 8.72
C GLY A 139 -21.52 -6.89 7.53
N PRO A 140 -22.61 -7.65 7.38
CA PRO A 140 -22.80 -8.57 6.25
C PRO A 140 -22.87 -7.81 4.91
N ASN A 141 -22.79 -8.56 3.80
CA ASN A 141 -22.99 -7.98 2.48
C ASN A 141 -24.43 -7.46 2.38
N GLY A 142 -24.60 -6.28 1.77
CA GLY A 142 -25.90 -5.62 1.67
C GLY A 142 -26.31 -4.80 2.91
N ALA A 143 -25.54 -4.78 4.00
CA ALA A 143 -25.87 -4.01 5.24
C ALA A 143 -25.75 -2.48 5.09
N GLY A 144 -25.51 -1.95 3.90
CA GLY A 144 -25.46 -0.49 3.69
C GLY A 144 -24.09 0.17 3.85
N LYS A 145 -22.99 -0.58 4.01
CA LYS A 145 -21.65 -0.02 4.21
C LYS A 145 -21.25 0.94 3.08
N SER A 146 -21.30 0.49 1.84
CA SER A 146 -20.98 1.31 0.66
C SER A 146 -21.97 2.45 0.45
N THR A 147 -23.25 2.25 0.84
CA THR A 147 -24.27 3.32 0.80
C THR A 147 -23.94 4.43 1.79
N LEU A 148 -23.48 4.07 3.00
CA LEU A 148 -23.03 5.06 3.99
C LEU A 148 -21.83 5.87 3.44
N PHE A 149 -20.86 5.23 2.81
CA PHE A 149 -19.74 5.94 2.18
C PHE A 149 -20.21 6.88 1.06
N LYS A 150 -21.15 6.44 0.22
CA LYS A 150 -21.74 7.29 -0.82
C LYS A 150 -22.49 8.48 -0.26
N MET A 151 -23.18 8.31 0.87
CA MET A 151 -23.85 9.44 1.54
C MET A 151 -22.84 10.43 2.14
N ILE A 152 -21.75 9.95 2.75
CA ILE A 152 -20.69 10.81 3.29
C ILE A 152 -19.99 11.59 2.15
N THR A 153 -19.81 10.98 0.98
CA THR A 153 -19.21 11.63 -0.19
C THR A 153 -20.18 12.50 -0.99
N GLY A 154 -21.47 12.51 -0.63
CA GLY A 154 -22.50 13.26 -1.36
C GLY A 154 -22.94 12.64 -2.68
N GLN A 155 -22.53 11.39 -2.97
CA GLN A 155 -22.98 10.64 -4.16
C GLN A 155 -24.40 10.06 -4.00
N GLU A 156 -24.83 9.92 -2.76
CA GLU A 156 -26.17 9.47 -2.39
C GLU A 156 -26.74 10.41 -1.31
N THR A 157 -28.05 10.54 -1.24
CA THR A 157 -28.72 11.37 -0.24
C THR A 157 -29.39 10.52 0.83
N ALA A 158 -29.29 10.95 2.09
CA ALA A 158 -30.07 10.38 3.18
C ALA A 158 -31.56 10.76 3.01
N ASP A 159 -32.45 9.87 3.40
CA ASP A 159 -33.90 10.15 3.36
C ASP A 159 -34.30 11.11 4.52
N SER A 160 -33.62 11.02 5.65
CA SER A 160 -33.71 11.96 6.76
C SER A 160 -32.44 11.97 7.59
N GLY A 161 -32.31 12.90 8.52
CA GLY A 161 -31.13 13.13 9.33
C GLY A 161 -30.13 14.06 8.64
N THR A 162 -28.96 14.21 9.23
CA THR A 162 -27.92 15.11 8.72
C THR A 162 -26.54 14.44 8.73
N ILE A 163 -25.75 14.71 7.69
CA ILE A 163 -24.34 14.34 7.60
C ILE A 163 -23.55 15.64 7.46
N ARG A 164 -22.63 15.89 8.39
CA ARG A 164 -21.78 17.08 8.39
C ARG A 164 -20.32 16.66 8.29
N VAL A 165 -19.67 17.11 7.23
CA VAL A 165 -18.23 16.98 7.04
C VAL A 165 -17.58 18.31 7.39
N GLY A 166 -16.50 18.29 8.18
CA GLY A 166 -15.81 19.49 8.60
C GLY A 166 -15.20 20.26 7.44
N GLU A 167 -15.17 21.59 7.53
CA GLU A 167 -14.64 22.46 6.46
C GLU A 167 -13.17 22.24 6.13
N THR A 168 -12.39 21.72 7.10
CA THR A 168 -10.97 21.40 6.92
C THR A 168 -10.74 19.99 6.39
N VAL A 169 -11.80 19.23 6.13
CA VAL A 169 -11.74 17.84 5.67
C VAL A 169 -11.59 17.79 4.16
N SER A 170 -10.51 17.18 3.69
CA SER A 170 -10.32 16.77 2.31
C SER A 170 -10.59 15.27 2.22
N LEU A 171 -11.74 14.91 1.65
CA LEU A 171 -12.18 13.52 1.52
C LEU A 171 -11.41 12.79 0.43
N GLY A 172 -10.86 11.62 0.76
CA GLY A 172 -10.37 10.64 -0.18
C GLY A 172 -11.20 9.36 -0.08
N TYR A 173 -11.83 8.96 -1.16
CA TYR A 173 -12.64 7.75 -1.22
C TYR A 173 -12.12 6.80 -2.29
N VAL A 174 -11.81 5.58 -1.90
CA VAL A 174 -11.49 4.49 -2.83
C VAL A 174 -12.69 3.56 -2.89
N ASP A 175 -13.43 3.70 -3.98
CA ASP A 175 -14.58 2.87 -4.31
C ASP A 175 -14.16 1.54 -4.93
N GLN A 176 -15.00 0.54 -4.80
CA GLN A 176 -14.90 -0.74 -5.52
C GLN A 176 -15.10 -0.59 -7.05
N SER A 177 -15.79 0.45 -7.49
CA SER A 177 -15.96 0.74 -8.92
C SER A 177 -14.66 1.25 -9.53
N ARG A 178 -14.07 0.46 -10.39
CA ARG A 178 -12.74 0.64 -11.01
C ARG A 178 -12.76 1.63 -12.18
N ASP A 179 -13.78 2.48 -12.29
CA ASP A 179 -14.14 3.18 -13.52
C ASP A 179 -13.41 4.51 -13.77
N HIS A 180 -12.55 4.96 -12.85
CA HIS A 180 -11.92 6.27 -12.95
C HIS A 180 -10.48 6.27 -13.48
N LEU A 181 -9.94 5.12 -13.89
CA LEU A 181 -8.60 5.03 -14.46
C LEU A 181 -8.65 4.94 -15.99
N ASN A 182 -7.76 5.67 -16.66
CA ASN A 182 -7.61 5.58 -18.10
C ASN A 182 -6.74 4.37 -18.48
N ASP A 183 -7.35 3.35 -19.04
CA ASP A 183 -6.70 2.09 -19.42
C ASP A 183 -5.56 2.25 -20.43
N LYS A 184 -5.53 3.36 -21.18
CA LYS A 184 -4.50 3.65 -22.20
C LYS A 184 -3.24 4.28 -21.62
N ASN A 185 -3.35 4.94 -20.46
CA ASN A 185 -2.21 5.56 -19.80
C ASN A 185 -1.29 4.49 -19.22
N SER A 186 0.02 4.80 -19.15
CA SER A 186 0.92 4.04 -18.28
C SER A 186 0.62 4.36 -16.80
N VAL A 187 1.03 3.47 -15.89
CA VAL A 187 0.88 3.70 -14.43
C VAL A 187 1.46 5.05 -14.04
N TRP A 188 2.66 5.37 -14.54
CA TRP A 188 3.30 6.65 -14.28
C TRP A 188 2.47 7.83 -14.79
N GLN A 189 2.00 7.79 -16.04
CA GLN A 189 1.17 8.85 -16.61
C GLN A 189 -0.13 9.03 -15.85
N GLU A 190 -0.77 7.93 -15.45
CA GLU A 190 -2.05 7.95 -14.74
C GLU A 190 -1.96 8.57 -13.35
N VAL A 191 -0.84 8.36 -12.64
CA VAL A 191 -0.63 8.91 -11.30
C VAL A 191 -0.06 10.34 -11.37
N SER A 192 0.86 10.60 -12.30
CA SER A 192 1.61 11.87 -12.35
C SER A 192 1.03 12.91 -13.29
N ASP A 193 0.00 12.56 -14.08
CA ASP A 193 -0.51 13.37 -15.20
C ASP A 193 0.60 13.70 -16.22
N GLY A 194 1.64 12.85 -16.30
CA GLY A 194 2.80 13.02 -17.17
C GLY A 194 3.85 14.03 -16.68
N LEU A 195 3.75 14.50 -15.43
CA LEU A 195 4.69 15.44 -14.84
C LEU A 195 5.84 14.71 -14.13
N ASP A 196 7.07 15.17 -14.31
CA ASP A 196 8.25 14.62 -13.62
C ASP A 196 8.27 14.96 -12.13
N MET A 197 7.78 16.16 -11.77
CA MET A 197 7.60 16.60 -10.39
C MET A 197 6.10 16.74 -10.11
N ILE A 198 5.64 16.22 -8.98
CA ILE A 198 4.23 16.29 -8.56
C ILE A 198 4.13 16.87 -7.16
N ASP A 199 3.03 17.55 -6.92
CA ASP A 199 2.66 17.99 -5.59
C ASP A 199 1.97 16.84 -4.88
N VAL A 200 2.45 16.52 -3.67
CA VAL A 200 1.90 15.49 -2.80
C VAL A 200 1.58 16.15 -1.46
N GLY A 201 0.33 16.53 -1.28
CA GLY A 201 -0.08 17.42 -0.20
C GLY A 201 0.62 18.80 -0.31
N LYS A 202 1.43 19.14 0.70
CA LYS A 202 2.19 20.42 0.72
C LYS A 202 3.64 20.30 0.22
N SER A 203 4.05 19.11 -0.19
CA SER A 203 5.43 18.81 -0.59
C SER A 203 5.50 18.49 -2.07
N GLN A 204 6.58 18.90 -2.73
CA GLN A 204 6.86 18.53 -4.11
C GLN A 204 7.91 17.41 -4.14
N MET A 205 7.67 16.40 -4.98
CA MET A 205 8.58 15.27 -5.11
C MET A 205 8.61 14.69 -6.53
N PRO A 206 9.69 13.95 -6.89
CA PRO A 206 9.76 13.26 -8.16
C PRO A 206 8.65 12.21 -8.31
N SER A 207 7.88 12.29 -9.38
CA SER A 207 6.73 11.43 -9.62
C SER A 207 7.09 9.94 -9.70
N ARG A 208 8.27 9.62 -10.28
CA ARG A 208 8.74 8.24 -10.38
C ARG A 208 9.08 7.64 -9.01
N ALA A 209 9.60 8.45 -8.10
CA ALA A 209 9.86 8.03 -6.72
C ALA A 209 8.54 7.79 -5.98
N TYR A 210 7.56 8.69 -6.17
CA TYR A 210 6.23 8.53 -5.60
C TYR A 210 5.55 7.23 -6.08
N VAL A 211 5.50 7.01 -7.38
CA VAL A 211 4.92 5.78 -7.98
C VAL A 211 5.66 4.53 -7.51
N GLY A 212 6.99 4.63 -7.33
CA GLY A 212 7.83 3.57 -6.79
C GLY A 212 7.45 3.15 -5.37
N ALA A 213 6.99 4.09 -4.52
CA ALA A 213 6.54 3.81 -3.16
C ALA A 213 5.29 2.90 -3.13
N PHE A 214 4.47 2.90 -4.19
CA PHE A 214 3.32 2.00 -4.37
C PHE A 214 3.69 0.66 -5.04
N ASN A 215 4.97 0.27 -4.97
CA ASN A 215 5.49 -0.98 -5.50
C ASN A 215 5.42 -1.12 -7.03
N PHE A 216 5.47 0.02 -7.77
CA PHE A 216 5.67 0.02 -9.20
C PHE A 216 7.13 0.44 -9.50
N LYS A 217 8.03 -0.54 -9.68
CA LYS A 217 9.45 -0.30 -9.88
C LYS A 217 9.84 -0.44 -11.35
N GLY A 218 10.80 0.36 -11.80
CA GLY A 218 11.40 0.24 -13.12
C GLY A 218 10.38 0.19 -14.27
N GLY A 219 10.34 -0.92 -14.99
CA GLY A 219 9.47 -1.16 -16.13
C GLY A 219 7.98 -1.22 -15.79
N ASP A 220 7.60 -1.52 -14.53
CA ASP A 220 6.19 -1.59 -14.13
C ASP A 220 5.48 -0.24 -14.24
N GLN A 221 6.22 0.85 -14.06
CA GLN A 221 5.68 2.21 -14.22
C GLN A 221 5.23 2.51 -15.66
N GLN A 222 5.74 1.75 -16.64
CA GLN A 222 5.40 1.90 -18.05
C GLN A 222 4.29 0.95 -18.50
N LYS A 223 3.83 0.03 -17.64
CA LYS A 223 2.70 -0.85 -17.95
C LYS A 223 1.44 -0.02 -18.16
N ALA A 224 0.67 -0.34 -19.20
CA ALA A 224 -0.64 0.25 -19.40
C ALA A 224 -1.59 -0.15 -18.28
N VAL A 225 -2.37 0.79 -17.76
CA VAL A 225 -3.33 0.57 -16.66
C VAL A 225 -4.32 -0.54 -16.99
N GLY A 226 -4.76 -0.64 -18.25
CA GLY A 226 -5.66 -1.71 -18.69
C GLY A 226 -5.08 -3.13 -18.63
N LYS A 227 -3.76 -3.28 -18.45
CA LYS A 227 -3.07 -4.58 -18.30
C LYS A 227 -2.77 -4.94 -16.85
N LEU A 228 -3.14 -4.09 -15.91
CA LEU A 228 -2.90 -4.30 -14.49
C LEU A 228 -3.88 -5.32 -13.91
N SER A 229 -3.39 -6.11 -12.95
CA SER A 229 -4.25 -6.92 -12.08
C SER A 229 -5.16 -6.03 -11.22
N GLY A 230 -6.20 -6.62 -10.62
CA GLY A 230 -7.11 -5.89 -9.73
C GLY A 230 -6.38 -5.22 -8.56
N GLY A 231 -5.41 -5.91 -7.95
CA GLY A 231 -4.60 -5.37 -6.87
C GLY A 231 -3.68 -4.23 -7.31
N GLU A 232 -3.05 -4.33 -8.49
CA GLU A 232 -2.26 -3.26 -9.07
C GLU A 232 -3.11 -2.03 -9.38
N ARG A 233 -4.32 -2.19 -9.94
CA ARG A 233 -5.26 -1.08 -10.18
C ARG A 233 -5.64 -0.39 -8.88
N ASN A 234 -5.91 -1.13 -7.81
CA ASN A 234 -6.23 -0.55 -6.50
C ASN A 234 -5.05 0.26 -5.93
N ARG A 235 -3.79 -0.19 -6.13
CA ARG A 235 -2.61 0.60 -5.76
C ARG A 235 -2.50 1.91 -6.55
N VAL A 236 -2.85 1.90 -7.85
CA VAL A 236 -2.91 3.12 -8.66
C VAL A 236 -3.98 4.08 -8.16
N HIS A 237 -5.19 3.59 -7.84
CA HIS A 237 -6.25 4.40 -7.23
C HIS A 237 -5.80 5.03 -5.92
N LEU A 238 -5.18 4.22 -5.05
CA LEU A 238 -4.67 4.70 -3.77
C LEU A 238 -3.60 5.78 -3.95
N ALA A 239 -2.68 5.59 -4.90
CA ALA A 239 -1.65 6.58 -5.24
C ALA A 239 -2.28 7.89 -5.72
N LYS A 240 -3.26 7.85 -6.61
CA LYS A 240 -3.96 9.04 -7.09
C LYS A 240 -4.68 9.78 -5.96
N MET A 241 -5.37 9.05 -5.11
CA MET A 241 -6.10 9.63 -3.97
C MET A 241 -5.14 10.28 -2.97
N LEU A 242 -4.07 9.59 -2.57
CA LEU A 242 -3.12 10.13 -1.60
C LEU A 242 -2.33 11.33 -2.15
N LYS A 243 -2.09 11.39 -3.48
CA LYS A 243 -1.49 12.56 -4.14
C LYS A 243 -2.28 13.84 -3.88
N THR A 244 -3.63 13.77 -3.82
CA THR A 244 -4.46 14.96 -3.60
C THR A 244 -4.35 15.56 -2.20
N GLY A 245 -3.65 14.89 -1.28
CA GLY A 245 -3.50 15.35 0.09
C GLY A 245 -4.76 15.15 0.94
N ALA A 246 -5.54 14.11 0.65
CA ALA A 246 -6.70 13.75 1.47
C ALA A 246 -6.30 13.53 2.93
N ASN A 247 -7.01 14.16 3.87
CA ASN A 247 -6.80 14.04 5.31
C ASN A 247 -7.89 13.21 6.01
N PHE A 248 -8.92 12.80 5.28
CA PHE A 248 -9.93 11.84 5.70
C PHE A 248 -10.10 10.78 4.61
N VAL A 249 -9.58 9.58 4.88
CA VAL A 249 -9.51 8.50 3.89
C VAL A 249 -10.58 7.45 4.20
N MET A 250 -11.39 7.15 3.20
CA MET A 250 -12.39 6.07 3.25
C MET A 250 -11.99 4.97 2.27
N LEU A 251 -11.91 3.74 2.76
CA LEU A 251 -11.54 2.56 1.99
C LEU A 251 -12.69 1.56 2.02
N ASP A 252 -13.33 1.31 0.88
CA ASP A 252 -14.35 0.28 0.76
C ASP A 252 -13.70 -1.05 0.39
N GLU A 253 -13.84 -2.06 1.26
CA GLU A 253 -13.26 -3.40 1.13
C GLU A 253 -11.74 -3.40 0.80
N PRO A 254 -10.89 -2.71 1.59
CA PRO A 254 -9.46 -2.59 1.26
C PRO A 254 -8.73 -3.93 1.17
N THR A 255 -9.26 -4.96 1.84
CA THR A 255 -8.65 -6.29 1.88
C THR A 255 -8.90 -7.12 0.63
N SER A 256 -9.90 -6.79 -0.18
CA SER A 256 -10.22 -7.52 -1.42
C SER A 256 -9.33 -7.09 -2.60
N GLY A 257 -8.60 -5.99 -2.48
CA GLY A 257 -7.84 -5.40 -3.58
C GLY A 257 -6.42 -4.95 -3.28
N LEU A 258 -6.00 -4.92 -2.02
CA LEU A 258 -4.63 -4.54 -1.63
C LEU A 258 -3.90 -5.77 -1.08
N ASP A 259 -2.64 -5.94 -1.49
CA ASP A 259 -1.78 -6.97 -0.91
C ASP A 259 -1.43 -6.65 0.56
N VAL A 260 -0.98 -7.67 1.29
CA VAL A 260 -0.68 -7.58 2.73
C VAL A 260 0.38 -6.52 3.03
N ASP A 261 1.36 -6.39 2.15
CA ASP A 261 2.48 -5.49 2.36
C ASP A 261 2.06 -4.03 2.13
N THR A 262 1.20 -3.76 1.13
CA THR A 262 0.58 -2.45 0.91
C THR A 262 -0.29 -2.02 2.10
N LEU A 263 -1.11 -2.94 2.64
CA LEU A 263 -1.95 -2.65 3.82
C LEU A 263 -1.13 -2.37 5.09
N ARG A 264 -0.01 -3.07 5.26
CA ARG A 264 0.92 -2.80 6.38
C ARG A 264 1.61 -1.46 6.23
N SER A 265 2.02 -1.12 5.02
CA SER A 265 2.66 0.17 4.73
C SER A 265 1.72 1.35 5.02
N LEU A 266 0.40 1.16 4.85
CA LEU A 266 -0.63 2.13 5.24
C LEU A 266 -0.84 2.17 6.76
N GLY A 267 -0.83 1.03 7.44
CA GLY A 267 -1.06 0.93 8.89
C GLY A 267 0.13 1.34 9.75
N GLY A 268 1.32 1.45 9.17
CA GLY A 268 2.55 1.90 9.83
C GLY A 268 2.85 3.39 9.66
N ALA A 269 1.99 4.14 8.99
CA ALA A 269 2.11 5.59 8.90
C ALA A 269 1.73 6.23 10.25
N PRO A 270 2.52 7.21 10.74
CA PRO A 270 2.32 7.83 12.05
C PRO A 270 1.01 8.61 12.15
#